data_67591975f47acfde0caf1bfa3da796d8
#
_entry.id   67591975f47acfde0caf1bfa3da796d8
#
_cell.length_a   1.000
_cell.length_b   1.000
_cell.length_c   1.000
_cell.angle_alpha   90.00
_cell.angle_beta   90.00
_cell.angle_gamma   90.00
#
_symmetry.space_group_name_H-M   'P 1'
#
loop_
_entity.id
_entity.type
_entity.pdbx_description
1 polymer ?
#
loop_
_entity_poly.entity_id
_entity_poly.type
_entity_poly.pdbx_seq_one_letter_code
_entity_poly.pdbx_strand_id
1 'polypeptide(L)'
;MKKQLTKQEITRLVDAAQTARENSYSPYSKFKVGAAVLTSDDTIFCGTNIENSSYGLTVCAERNAIFAAVGAGHRRFKALALVTQKVPGEKFCSPCGACRQVMSEFFPPQTPIYMAVLDKGQRIVYTKLLKEIMPFPFDKFTEK
;
A
#
# COMPACT_ATOMS: atom_id res chain seq x y z
N MET A 1 -7.43 -14.38 -18.46
CA MET A 1 -7.12 -12.96 -18.17
C MET A 1 -7.57 -12.64 -16.75
N LYS A 2 -6.69 -12.04 -15.94
CA LYS A 2 -7.11 -11.52 -14.63
C LYS A 2 -8.05 -10.33 -14.88
N LYS A 3 -9.26 -10.41 -14.31
CA LYS A 3 -10.27 -9.36 -14.41
C LYS A 3 -9.71 -8.09 -13.72
N GLN A 4 -9.74 -6.98 -14.44
CA GLN A 4 -9.42 -5.68 -13.84
C GLN A 4 -10.43 -5.33 -12.75
N LEU A 5 -9.97 -4.66 -11.69
CA LEU A 5 -10.87 -4.16 -10.65
C LEU A 5 -11.84 -3.13 -11.24
N THR A 6 -13.08 -3.21 -10.83
CA THR A 6 -14.07 -2.21 -11.16
C THR A 6 -13.76 -0.89 -10.46
N LYS A 7 -14.27 0.20 -11.00
CA LYS A 7 -14.14 1.53 -10.35
C LYS A 7 -14.67 1.52 -8.91
N GLN A 8 -15.73 0.77 -8.66
CA GLN A 8 -16.33 0.64 -7.34
C GLN A 8 -15.41 -0.13 -6.37
N GLU A 9 -14.78 -1.22 -6.83
CA GLU A 9 -13.80 -1.97 -6.02
C GLU A 9 -12.58 -1.11 -5.67
N ILE A 10 -12.08 -0.34 -6.64
CA ILE A 10 -10.96 0.60 -6.42
C ILE A 10 -11.35 1.66 -5.38
N THR A 11 -12.53 2.27 -5.53
CA THR A 11 -13.02 3.28 -4.57
C THR A 11 -13.13 2.70 -3.17
N ARG A 12 -13.71 1.50 -3.02
CA ARG A 12 -13.83 0.81 -1.73
C ARG A 12 -12.47 0.57 -1.08
N LEU A 13 -11.48 0.15 -1.87
CA LEU A 13 -10.13 -0.10 -1.37
C LEU A 13 -9.43 1.20 -0.93
N VAL A 14 -9.55 2.26 -1.73
CA VAL A 14 -8.99 3.58 -1.40
C VAL A 14 -9.68 4.19 -0.18
N ASP A 15 -11.00 4.04 -0.06
CA ASP A 15 -11.75 4.52 1.11
C ASP A 15 -11.28 3.82 2.39
N ALA A 16 -11.05 2.51 2.33
CA ALA A 16 -10.52 1.75 3.47
C ALA A 16 -9.12 2.25 3.89
N ALA A 17 -8.25 2.51 2.92
CA ALA A 17 -6.92 3.07 3.18
C ALA A 17 -7.00 4.47 3.79
N GLN A 18 -7.91 5.31 3.30
CA GLN A 18 -8.11 6.66 3.85
C GLN A 18 -8.63 6.63 5.28
N THR A 19 -9.56 5.74 5.59
CA THR A 19 -10.06 5.55 6.96
C THR A 19 -8.95 5.06 7.89
N ALA A 20 -8.16 4.10 7.45
CA ALA A 20 -7.02 3.61 8.23
C ALA A 20 -6.01 4.72 8.56
N ARG A 21 -5.79 5.65 7.63
CA ARG A 21 -4.86 6.78 7.78
C ARG A 21 -5.14 7.62 9.04
N GLU A 22 -6.41 7.71 9.46
CA GLU A 22 -6.79 8.49 10.65
C GLU A 22 -6.14 7.94 11.94
N ASN A 23 -5.82 6.64 11.97
CA ASN A 23 -5.18 5.99 13.10
C ASN A 23 -3.63 5.98 13.03
N SER A 24 -3.04 6.72 12.10
CA SER A 24 -1.58 6.82 11.98
C SER A 24 -0.94 7.31 13.28
N TYR A 25 0.10 6.60 13.70
CA TYR A 25 0.97 7.06 14.77
C TYR A 25 2.23 7.66 14.16
N SER A 26 2.21 8.96 13.90
CA SER A 26 3.30 9.69 13.24
C SER A 26 3.69 10.97 14.00
N PRO A 27 4.10 10.85 15.30
CA PRO A 27 4.39 12.02 16.11
C PRO A 27 5.67 12.77 15.69
N TYR A 28 6.58 12.09 14.99
CA TYR A 28 7.86 12.65 14.55
C TYR A 28 7.74 13.36 13.21
N SER A 29 7.28 12.66 12.18
CA SER A 29 7.18 13.21 10.82
C SER A 29 5.93 14.06 10.58
N LYS A 30 4.87 13.83 11.35
CA LYS A 30 3.53 14.39 11.09
C LYS A 30 2.96 13.98 9.72
N PHE A 31 3.54 12.95 9.10
CA PHE A 31 3.14 12.44 7.80
C PHE A 31 2.31 11.17 7.96
N LYS A 32 0.99 11.32 7.88
CA LYS A 32 0.06 10.21 8.04
C LYS A 32 -0.11 9.46 6.73
N VAL A 33 0.04 8.14 6.79
CA VAL A 33 -0.20 7.22 5.67
C VAL A 33 -1.18 6.16 6.10
N GLY A 34 -2.15 5.87 5.25
CA GLY A 34 -3.04 4.72 5.36
C GLY A 34 -2.84 3.80 4.17
N ALA A 35 -2.95 2.51 4.36
CA ALA A 35 -2.88 1.52 3.30
C ALA A 35 -3.96 0.45 3.47
N ALA A 36 -4.36 -0.15 2.37
CA ALA A 36 -5.28 -1.28 2.33
C ALA A 36 -4.85 -2.25 1.25
N VAL A 37 -4.93 -3.54 1.54
CA VAL A 37 -4.69 -4.61 0.56
C VAL A 37 -5.99 -5.35 0.30
N LEU A 38 -6.21 -5.72 -0.95
CA LEU A 38 -7.32 -6.57 -1.38
C LEU A 38 -6.79 -7.97 -1.65
N THR A 39 -7.28 -8.94 -0.91
CA THR A 39 -6.91 -10.34 -1.09
C THR A 39 -7.64 -10.97 -2.28
N SER A 40 -7.20 -12.16 -2.68
CA SER A 40 -7.81 -12.89 -3.80
C SER A 40 -9.27 -13.30 -3.57
N ASP A 41 -9.70 -13.39 -2.30
CA ASP A 41 -11.07 -13.69 -1.89
C ASP A 41 -11.89 -12.43 -1.52
N ASP A 42 -11.43 -11.25 -1.96
CA ASP A 42 -12.11 -9.96 -1.77
C ASP A 42 -12.17 -9.44 -0.34
N THR A 43 -11.31 -9.95 0.55
CA THR A 43 -11.14 -9.39 1.90
C THR A 43 -10.18 -8.21 1.88
N ILE A 44 -10.50 -7.15 2.63
CA ILE A 44 -9.65 -5.98 2.78
C ILE A 44 -8.97 -6.00 4.15
N PHE A 45 -7.65 -5.83 4.16
CA PHE A 45 -6.86 -5.59 5.37
C PHE A 45 -6.23 -4.22 5.30
N CYS A 46 -6.26 -3.50 6.41
CA CYS A 46 -5.75 -2.13 6.51
C CYS A 46 -4.51 -2.05 7.37
N GLY A 47 -3.72 -1.03 7.12
CA GLY A 47 -2.58 -0.66 7.94
C GLY A 47 -2.36 0.84 7.91
N THR A 48 -1.62 1.31 8.88
CA THR A 48 -1.19 2.70 8.98
C THR A 48 0.29 2.73 9.35
N ASN A 49 0.97 3.84 9.07
CA ASN A 49 2.36 3.98 9.51
C ASN A 49 2.41 4.15 11.03
N ILE A 50 3.36 3.46 11.63
CA ILE A 50 3.60 3.47 13.08
C ILE A 50 5.06 3.81 13.29
N GLU A 51 5.30 5.02 13.79
CA GLU A 51 6.63 5.52 14.06
C GLU A 51 7.13 5.12 15.44
N ASN A 52 8.43 5.21 15.64
CA ASN A 52 9.09 4.88 16.89
C ASN A 52 10.22 5.89 17.14
N SER A 53 10.52 6.16 18.41
CA SER A 53 11.69 6.98 18.78
C SER A 53 12.99 6.36 18.30
N SER A 54 13.07 5.05 18.19
CA SER A 54 14.10 4.35 17.42
C SER A 54 13.66 4.30 15.96
N TYR A 55 14.11 5.24 15.14
CA TYR A 55 13.62 5.46 13.77
C TYR A 55 13.67 4.23 12.88
N GLY A 56 14.66 3.37 13.07
CA GLY A 56 14.77 2.11 12.32
C GLY A 56 13.66 1.09 12.61
N LEU A 57 12.88 1.27 13.67
CA LEU A 57 11.76 0.41 14.02
C LEU A 57 10.42 0.90 13.44
N THR A 58 10.39 2.06 12.81
CA THR A 58 9.21 2.57 12.12
C THR A 58 8.76 1.62 11.03
N VAL A 59 7.46 1.32 10.97
CA VAL A 59 6.87 0.46 9.93
C VAL A 59 5.87 1.25 9.11
N CYS A 60 6.02 1.18 7.79
CA CYS A 60 5.13 1.86 6.85
C CYS A 60 3.73 1.21 6.83
N ALA A 61 2.74 1.98 6.43
CA ALA A 61 1.35 1.55 6.34
C ALA A 61 1.17 0.31 5.45
N GLU A 62 1.85 0.26 4.33
CA GLU A 62 1.75 -0.81 3.34
C GLU A 62 2.21 -2.15 3.94
N ARG A 63 3.32 -2.16 4.66
CA ARG A 63 3.80 -3.38 5.31
C ARG A 63 2.87 -3.82 6.44
N ASN A 64 2.33 -2.90 7.22
CA ASN A 64 1.36 -3.24 8.27
C ASN A 64 0.09 -3.85 7.67
N ALA A 65 -0.41 -3.35 6.55
CA ALA A 65 -1.57 -3.93 5.87
C ALA A 65 -1.27 -5.33 5.33
N ILE A 66 -0.13 -5.52 4.67
CA ILE A 66 0.30 -6.82 4.14
C ILE A 66 0.50 -7.83 5.28
N PHE A 67 1.19 -7.44 6.35
CA PHE A 67 1.47 -8.33 7.47
C PHE A 67 0.19 -8.74 8.20
N ALA A 68 -0.79 -7.83 8.34
CA ALA A 68 -2.11 -8.17 8.89
C ALA A 68 -2.81 -9.25 8.05
N ALA A 69 -2.81 -9.10 6.74
CA ALA A 69 -3.40 -10.08 5.83
C ALA A 69 -2.66 -11.43 5.86
N VAL A 70 -1.33 -11.40 5.84
CA VAL A 70 -0.49 -12.60 5.89
C VAL A 70 -0.67 -13.33 7.23
N GLY A 71 -0.71 -12.58 8.34
CA GLY A 71 -0.98 -13.13 9.67
C GLY A 71 -2.36 -13.76 9.80
N ALA A 72 -3.34 -13.29 9.01
CA ALA A 72 -4.68 -13.88 8.95
C ALA A 72 -4.78 -15.08 7.96
N GLY A 73 -3.67 -15.49 7.34
CA GLY A 73 -3.62 -16.67 6.48
C GLY A 73 -3.68 -16.39 4.99
N HIS A 74 -3.76 -15.12 4.57
CA HIS A 74 -3.81 -14.76 3.15
C HIS A 74 -2.40 -14.68 2.54
N ARG A 75 -2.26 -15.15 1.31
CA ARG A 75 -0.98 -15.20 0.56
C ARG A 75 -1.08 -14.62 -0.85
N ARG A 76 -2.31 -14.36 -1.32
CA ARG A 76 -2.59 -13.89 -2.69
C ARG A 76 -3.37 -12.60 -2.64
N PHE A 77 -2.93 -11.63 -3.45
CA PHE A 77 -3.45 -10.26 -3.43
C PHE A 77 -3.82 -9.80 -4.83
N LYS A 78 -4.86 -9.00 -4.92
CA LYS A 78 -5.35 -8.39 -6.16
C LYS A 78 -4.85 -6.96 -6.35
N ALA A 79 -4.67 -6.21 -5.26
CA ALA A 79 -4.30 -4.80 -5.28
C ALA A 79 -3.83 -4.30 -3.94
N LEU A 80 -3.15 -3.16 -3.96
CA LEU A 80 -2.87 -2.35 -2.77
C LEU A 80 -3.23 -0.89 -3.06
N ALA A 81 -3.80 -0.22 -2.08
CA ALA A 81 -3.99 1.23 -2.09
C ALA A 81 -3.25 1.87 -0.93
N LEU A 82 -2.69 3.04 -1.16
CA LEU A 82 -2.18 3.90 -0.10
C LEU A 82 -2.73 5.31 -0.27
N VAL A 83 -2.91 6.01 0.86
CA VAL A 83 -3.42 7.37 0.91
C VAL A 83 -2.48 8.23 1.72
N THR A 84 -2.02 9.32 1.11
CA THR A 84 -1.11 10.29 1.72
C THR A 84 -1.63 11.70 1.53
N GLN A 85 -1.07 12.64 2.28
CA GLN A 85 -1.19 14.06 1.96
C GLN A 85 -0.31 14.43 0.77
N LYS A 86 -0.60 15.55 0.15
CA LYS A 86 0.22 16.14 -0.92
C LYS A 86 1.61 16.48 -0.41
N VAL A 87 2.62 16.09 -1.15
CA VAL A 87 4.00 16.52 -0.94
C VAL A 87 4.35 17.55 -2.00
N PRO A 88 4.85 18.74 -1.63
CA PRO A 88 5.24 19.75 -2.59
C PRO A 88 6.25 19.22 -3.60
N GLY A 89 6.00 19.47 -4.89
CA GLY A 89 6.88 19.03 -5.98
C GLY A 89 6.63 17.59 -6.47
N GLU A 90 5.86 16.78 -5.74
CA GLU A 90 5.57 15.39 -6.11
C GLU A 90 4.13 15.24 -6.62
N LYS A 91 3.93 14.41 -7.64
CA LYS A 91 2.58 14.07 -8.10
C LYS A 91 1.89 13.16 -7.09
N PHE A 92 2.59 12.12 -6.65
CA PHE A 92 2.12 11.13 -5.68
C PHE A 92 3.29 10.62 -4.84
N CYS A 93 2.97 10.02 -3.71
CA CYS A 93 3.94 9.29 -2.91
C CYS A 93 3.90 7.83 -3.32
N SER A 94 5.02 7.28 -3.77
CA SER A 94 5.12 5.85 -4.03
C SER A 94 5.59 5.09 -2.78
N PRO A 95 5.31 3.79 -2.68
CA PRO A 95 5.84 2.97 -1.60
C PRO A 95 7.37 3.03 -1.54
N CYS A 96 7.92 3.05 -0.33
CA CYS A 96 9.38 3.02 -0.15
C CYS A 96 9.98 1.68 -0.62
N GLY A 97 11.31 1.62 -0.76
CA GLY A 97 12.01 0.42 -1.22
C GLY A 97 11.73 -0.82 -0.37
N ALA A 98 11.68 -0.67 0.96
CA ALA A 98 11.35 -1.77 1.88
C ALA A 98 9.94 -2.31 1.64
N CYS A 99 8.96 -1.44 1.43
CA CYS A 99 7.58 -1.85 1.11
C CYS A 99 7.50 -2.55 -0.25
N ARG A 100 8.21 -2.04 -1.26
CA ARG A 100 8.27 -2.67 -2.60
C ARG A 100 8.87 -4.07 -2.51
N GLN A 101 9.92 -4.25 -1.72
CA GLN A 101 10.55 -5.56 -1.51
C GLN A 101 9.55 -6.54 -0.86
N VAL A 102 8.82 -6.11 0.16
CA VAL A 102 7.77 -6.94 0.80
C VAL A 102 6.66 -7.27 -0.20
N MET A 103 6.23 -6.29 -1.01
CA MET A 103 5.23 -6.54 -2.06
C MET A 103 5.71 -7.60 -3.05
N SER A 104 6.97 -7.59 -3.46
CA SER A 104 7.51 -8.55 -4.43
C SER A 104 7.45 -10.00 -3.94
N GLU A 105 7.41 -10.23 -2.64
CA GLU A 105 7.24 -11.56 -2.04
C GLU A 105 5.85 -12.15 -2.28
N PHE A 106 4.82 -11.30 -2.24
CA PHE A 106 3.42 -11.74 -2.22
C PHE A 106 2.61 -11.34 -3.45
N PHE A 107 3.03 -10.31 -4.17
CA PHE A 107 2.25 -9.72 -5.25
C PHE A 107 2.81 -10.12 -6.61
N PRO A 108 1.95 -10.58 -7.55
CA PRO A 108 2.37 -10.69 -8.94
C PRO A 108 2.85 -9.35 -9.51
N PRO A 109 3.78 -9.36 -10.48
CA PRO A 109 4.29 -8.11 -11.10
C PRO A 109 3.21 -7.21 -11.70
N GLN A 110 2.07 -7.78 -12.09
CA GLN A 110 0.93 -7.07 -12.70
C GLN A 110 -0.03 -6.46 -11.66
N THR A 111 0.25 -6.61 -10.36
CA THR A 111 -0.63 -6.10 -9.30
C THR A 111 -0.67 -4.58 -9.35
N PRO A 112 -1.86 -3.97 -9.44
CA PRO A 112 -2.02 -2.52 -9.41
C PRO A 112 -1.80 -1.98 -8.00
N ILE A 113 -1.06 -0.87 -7.95
CA ILE A 113 -0.83 -0.08 -6.75
C ILE A 113 -1.51 1.27 -6.96
N TYR A 114 -2.51 1.56 -6.15
CA TYR A 114 -3.26 2.81 -6.20
C TYR A 114 -2.69 3.78 -5.17
N MET A 115 -2.22 4.93 -5.65
CA MET A 115 -1.60 5.95 -4.80
C MET A 115 -2.51 7.18 -4.80
N ALA A 116 -3.26 7.34 -3.72
CA ALA A 116 -4.20 8.45 -3.55
C ALA A 116 -3.54 9.59 -2.78
N VAL A 117 -3.74 10.80 -3.28
CA VAL A 117 -3.19 12.02 -2.70
C VAL A 117 -4.35 12.91 -2.26
N LEU A 118 -4.32 13.35 -1.01
CA LEU A 118 -5.26 14.32 -0.46
C LEU A 118 -4.65 15.72 -0.62
N ASP A 119 -5.31 16.55 -1.41
CA ASP A 119 -4.88 17.92 -1.68
C ASP A 119 -6.09 18.86 -1.65
N LYS A 120 -6.12 19.81 -0.74
CA LYS A 120 -7.15 20.88 -0.62
C LYS A 120 -8.58 20.33 -0.69
N GLY A 121 -8.85 19.25 0.05
CA GLY A 121 -10.18 18.62 0.10
C GLY A 121 -10.50 17.72 -1.07
N GLN A 122 -9.60 17.56 -2.02
CA GLN A 122 -9.73 16.64 -3.15
C GLN A 122 -8.87 15.40 -2.96
N ARG A 123 -9.29 14.30 -3.57
CA ARG A 123 -8.54 13.03 -3.61
C ARG A 123 -8.26 12.66 -5.07
N ILE A 124 -6.99 12.59 -5.41
CA ILE A 124 -6.55 12.21 -6.75
C ILE A 124 -5.86 10.85 -6.64
N VAL A 125 -6.26 9.89 -7.47
CA VAL A 125 -5.71 8.53 -7.46
C VAL A 125 -4.85 8.30 -8.68
N TYR A 126 -3.60 7.90 -8.44
CA TYR A 126 -2.64 7.50 -9.47
C TYR A 126 -2.46 5.98 -9.40
N THR A 127 -2.22 5.34 -10.54
CA THR A 127 -2.06 3.89 -10.61
C THR A 127 -0.75 3.53 -11.28
N LYS A 128 -0.01 2.62 -10.67
CA LYS A 128 1.15 1.94 -11.25
C LYS A 128 1.03 0.44 -10.99
N LEU A 129 1.57 -0.35 -11.90
CA LEU A 129 1.75 -1.78 -11.64
C LEU A 129 3.01 -2.00 -10.81
N LEU A 130 3.04 -3.05 -10.00
CA LEU A 130 4.21 -3.36 -9.18
C LEU A 130 5.50 -3.43 -10.03
N LYS A 131 5.46 -4.05 -11.20
CA LYS A 131 6.61 -4.13 -12.12
C LYS A 131 7.15 -2.78 -12.59
N GLU A 132 6.33 -1.72 -12.57
CA GLU A 132 6.76 -0.37 -12.96
C GLU A 132 7.54 0.32 -11.83
N ILE A 133 7.24 -0.01 -10.58
CA ILE A 133 7.90 0.57 -9.41
C ILE A 133 8.93 -0.37 -8.76
N MET A 134 8.99 -1.63 -9.22
CA MET A 134 9.95 -2.66 -8.78
C MET A 134 10.37 -3.50 -9.99
N PRO A 135 11.11 -2.89 -10.97
CA PRO A 135 11.41 -3.56 -12.26
C PRO A 135 12.38 -4.73 -12.15
N PHE A 136 13.26 -4.74 -11.15
CA PHE A 136 14.27 -5.77 -10.92
C PHE A 136 14.20 -6.26 -9.47
N PRO A 137 13.14 -7.03 -9.09
CA PRO A 137 12.95 -7.44 -7.70
C PRO A 137 13.96 -8.52 -7.30
N PHE A 138 14.32 -8.52 -6.02
CA PHE A 138 15.01 -9.64 -5.39
C PHE A 138 13.95 -10.62 -4.86
N ASP A 139 13.42 -11.49 -5.73
CA ASP A 139 12.26 -12.34 -5.42
C ASP A 139 12.51 -13.84 -5.65
N LYS A 140 13.65 -14.21 -6.24
CA LYS A 140 13.97 -15.61 -6.60
C LYS A 140 15.25 -16.06 -5.94
N PHE A 141 15.22 -16.15 -4.62
CA PHE A 141 16.38 -16.67 -3.89
C PHE A 141 16.39 -18.21 -3.87
N THR A 142 15.22 -18.82 -3.77
CA THR A 142 15.01 -20.27 -3.87
C THR A 142 13.71 -20.55 -4.61
N GLU A 143 13.57 -21.73 -5.19
CA GLU A 143 12.28 -22.18 -5.68
C GLU A 143 11.30 -22.34 -4.50
N LYS A 144 10.10 -21.79 -4.66
CA LYS A 144 9.03 -21.83 -3.65
C LYS A 144 8.05 -22.94 -3.95
#